data_9a10a225cb7b80784f1bb2549e86b501
#
_entry.id   9a10a225cb7b80784f1bb2549e86b501
#
_cell.length_a   1.000
_cell.length_b   1.000
_cell.length_c   1.000
_cell.angle_alpha   90.00
_cell.angle_beta   90.00
_cell.angle_gamma   90.00
#
_symmetry.space_group_name_H-M   'P 1'
#
loop_
_entity.id
_entity.type
_entity.pdbx_description
1 polymer ?
#
loop_
_entity_poly.entity_id
_entity_poly.type
_entity_poly.pdbx_seq_one_letter_code
_entity_poly.pdbx_strand_id
1 'polypeptide(L)'
;MDKIRYGLIGIGAQGGAYAGFLTGKGGFPGMPAPECPPHCALGALCDIDPAKEAMCREKYPEIPFFTDWKEMVESGTVDAVITTVPHYIHTEIAIYCLEHGMNVLVEKPAGVYAKDVHRMNGCAAAHPDVAFGIMFNQRTNVLYQKIRELIASGELGQIRRSNWIINS
;
A
#
# COMPACT_ATOMS: atom_id res chain seq x y z
N MET A 1 -4.24 -17.87 14.15
CA MET A 1 -3.87 -17.51 12.76
C MET A 1 -2.70 -16.56 12.87
N ASP A 2 -1.58 -16.87 12.23
CA ASP A 2 -0.40 -16.02 12.28
C ASP A 2 -0.69 -14.68 11.58
N LYS A 3 -0.04 -13.61 12.06
CA LYS A 3 -0.22 -12.29 11.47
C LYS A 3 0.55 -12.19 10.16
N ILE A 4 -0.03 -11.55 9.15
CA ILE A 4 0.66 -11.17 7.92
C ILE A 4 1.62 -10.02 8.24
N ARG A 5 2.90 -10.22 7.97
CA ARG A 5 3.97 -9.25 8.19
C ARG A 5 4.14 -8.37 6.95
N TYR A 6 3.85 -7.09 7.08
CA TYR A 6 3.96 -6.13 5.99
C TYR A 6 5.32 -5.43 6.00
N GLY A 7 6.01 -5.45 4.87
CA GLY A 7 7.15 -4.57 4.58
C GLY A 7 6.68 -3.26 3.97
N LEU A 8 7.21 -2.14 4.43
CA LEU A 8 6.93 -0.83 3.84
C LEU A 8 8.15 -0.33 3.08
N ILE A 9 7.99 -0.03 1.79
CA ILE A 9 9.02 0.56 0.95
C ILE A 9 8.69 2.04 0.71
N GLY A 10 9.56 2.91 1.21
CA GLY A 10 9.39 4.37 1.21
C GLY A 10 8.73 4.87 2.50
N ILE A 11 9.50 5.53 3.38
CA ILE A 11 9.04 6.05 4.67
C ILE A 11 8.87 7.57 4.60
N GLY A 12 8.08 8.00 3.61
CA GLY A 12 7.55 9.36 3.52
C GLY A 12 6.32 9.56 4.40
N ALA A 13 5.51 10.57 4.10
CA ALA A 13 4.27 10.85 4.84
C ALA A 13 3.31 9.65 4.81
N GLN A 14 3.12 9.04 3.63
CA GLN A 14 2.22 7.90 3.44
C GLN A 14 2.75 6.63 4.13
N GLY A 15 4.01 6.26 3.90
CA GLY A 15 4.61 5.08 4.53
C GLY A 15 4.70 5.21 6.04
N GLY A 16 5.00 6.41 6.55
CA GLY A 16 4.97 6.70 7.98
C GLY A 16 3.59 6.54 8.61
N ALA A 17 2.53 6.93 7.89
CA ALA A 17 1.14 6.72 8.33
C ALA A 17 0.80 5.23 8.37
N TYR A 18 1.19 4.45 7.35
CA TYR A 18 0.96 3.00 7.33
C TYR A 18 1.74 2.26 8.43
N ALA A 19 2.98 2.66 8.70
CA ALA A 19 3.72 2.13 9.84
C ALA A 19 2.98 2.40 11.16
N GLY A 20 2.40 3.60 11.30
CA GLY A 20 1.55 3.95 12.43
C GLY A 20 0.30 3.06 12.54
N PHE A 21 -0.40 2.81 11.43
CA PHE A 21 -1.57 1.93 11.39
C PHE A 21 -1.24 0.48 11.73
N LEU A 22 -0.15 -0.05 11.20
CA LEU A 22 0.27 -1.44 11.43
C LEU A 22 0.81 -1.69 12.84
N THR A 23 1.10 -0.64 13.60
CA THR A 23 1.61 -0.73 14.98
C THR A 23 0.66 -0.16 16.03
N GLY A 24 -0.41 0.53 15.62
CA GLY A 24 -1.28 1.29 16.52
C GLY A 24 -0.59 2.53 17.13
N LYS A 25 0.60 2.91 16.64
CA LYS A 25 1.41 4.03 17.19
C LYS A 25 1.22 5.35 16.44
N GLY A 26 0.14 5.49 15.66
CA GLY A 26 -0.14 6.72 14.93
C GLY A 26 -0.83 6.46 13.59
N GLY A 27 -0.92 7.51 12.79
CA GLY A 27 -1.56 7.51 11.48
C GLY A 27 -1.30 8.84 10.78
N PHE A 28 -2.27 9.33 10.01
CA PHE A 28 -2.16 10.67 9.41
C PHE A 28 -2.25 11.76 10.48
N PRO A 29 -1.51 12.88 10.32
CA PRO A 29 -1.60 14.02 11.22
C PRO A 29 -3.05 14.49 11.41
N GLY A 30 -3.45 14.72 12.66
CA GLY A 30 -4.81 15.17 13.00
C GLY A 30 -5.88 14.08 13.01
N MET A 31 -5.54 12.83 12.69
CA MET A 31 -6.45 11.69 12.82
C MET A 31 -6.10 10.84 14.06
N PRO A 32 -7.10 10.30 14.77
CA PRO A 32 -6.82 9.36 15.86
C PRO A 32 -6.06 8.13 15.30
N ALA A 33 -5.15 7.58 16.10
CA ALA A 33 -4.49 6.34 15.73
C ALA A 33 -5.54 5.22 15.67
N PRO A 34 -5.72 4.55 14.52
CA PRO A 34 -6.61 3.41 14.44
C PRO A 34 -6.01 2.22 15.21
N GLU A 35 -6.85 1.32 15.63
CA GLU A 35 -6.37 0.03 16.11
C GLU A 35 -5.66 -0.73 14.98
N CYS A 36 -4.53 -1.36 15.29
CA CYS A 36 -3.86 -2.24 14.34
C CYS A 36 -4.81 -3.40 13.98
N PRO A 37 -5.04 -3.68 12.69
CA PRO A 37 -5.87 -4.81 12.30
C PRO A 37 -5.32 -6.12 12.92
N PRO A 38 -6.17 -6.98 13.49
CA PRO A 38 -5.76 -8.12 14.32
C PRO A 38 -4.88 -9.13 13.57
N HIS A 39 -5.00 -9.19 12.25
CA HIS A 39 -4.26 -10.11 11.38
C HIS A 39 -3.07 -9.48 10.66
N CYS A 40 -2.70 -8.24 11.01
CA CYS A 40 -1.60 -7.51 10.40
C CYS A 40 -0.50 -7.22 11.41
N ALA A 41 0.72 -7.10 10.92
CA ALA A 41 1.87 -6.64 11.69
C ALA A 41 2.84 -5.89 10.76
N LEU A 42 3.58 -4.94 11.32
CA LEU A 42 4.72 -4.36 10.65
C LEU A 42 5.89 -5.34 10.73
N GLY A 43 6.38 -5.82 9.59
CA GLY A 43 7.47 -6.79 9.48
C GLY A 43 8.82 -6.16 9.21
N ALA A 44 8.86 -5.13 8.36
CA ALA A 44 10.09 -4.42 8.00
C ALA A 44 9.80 -3.02 7.46
N LEU A 45 10.81 -2.16 7.52
CA LEU A 45 10.83 -0.82 6.95
C LEU A 45 11.98 -0.70 5.96
N CYS A 46 11.76 0.01 4.85
CA CYS A 46 12.79 0.26 3.85
C CYS A 46 12.70 1.68 3.31
N ASP A 47 13.83 2.38 3.29
CA ASP A 47 13.98 3.67 2.61
C ASP A 47 15.42 3.83 2.15
N ILE A 48 15.63 4.46 0.98
CA ILE A 48 16.97 4.74 0.45
C ILE A 48 17.69 5.85 1.24
N ASP A 49 16.96 6.66 2.00
CA ASP A 49 17.51 7.72 2.82
C ASP A 49 17.95 7.17 4.19
N PRO A 50 19.25 7.07 4.46
CA PRO A 50 19.76 6.56 5.73
C PRO A 50 19.34 7.42 6.94
N ALA A 51 18.98 8.69 6.74
CA ALA A 51 18.46 9.53 7.82
C ALA A 51 17.11 9.02 8.37
N LYS A 52 16.36 8.28 7.56
CA LYS A 52 15.11 7.63 7.99
C LYS A 52 15.35 6.47 8.96
N GLU A 53 16.49 5.80 8.86
CA GLU A 53 16.83 4.68 9.72
C GLU A 53 16.84 5.08 11.21
N ALA A 54 17.51 6.17 11.56
CA ALA A 54 17.57 6.63 12.94
C ALA A 54 16.17 6.90 13.53
N MET A 55 15.32 7.59 12.77
CA MET A 55 13.92 7.86 13.16
C MET A 55 13.11 6.56 13.31
N CYS A 56 13.29 5.62 12.39
CA CYS A 56 12.58 4.33 12.43
C CYS A 56 13.03 3.48 13.61
N ARG A 57 14.33 3.41 13.91
CA ARG A 57 14.87 2.68 15.06
C ARG A 57 14.40 3.25 16.40
N GLU A 58 14.29 4.58 16.50
CA GLU A 58 13.74 5.22 17.70
C GLU A 58 12.26 4.86 17.91
N LYS A 59 11.46 4.93 16.85
CA LYS A 59 10.00 4.74 16.95
C LYS A 59 9.58 3.26 16.95
N TYR A 60 10.34 2.42 16.24
CA TYR A 60 10.04 1.00 16.01
C TYR A 60 11.30 0.13 16.22
N PRO A 61 11.86 0.08 17.43
CA PRO A 61 13.17 -0.54 17.71
C PRO A 61 13.24 -2.03 17.35
N GLU A 62 12.12 -2.74 17.38
CA GLU A 62 12.05 -4.18 17.09
C GLU A 62 11.88 -4.48 15.59
N ILE A 63 11.67 -3.45 14.75
CA ILE A 63 11.40 -3.63 13.33
C ILE A 63 12.69 -3.44 12.53
N PRO A 64 13.12 -4.44 11.74
CA PRO A 64 14.30 -4.32 10.90
C PRO A 64 14.12 -3.21 9.86
N PHE A 65 15.22 -2.51 9.58
CA PHE A 65 15.28 -1.46 8.57
C PHE A 65 16.26 -1.84 7.46
N PHE A 66 15.85 -1.65 6.22
CA PHE A 66 16.65 -1.93 5.02
C PHE A 66 16.84 -0.63 4.21
N THR A 67 17.99 -0.51 3.57
CA THR A 67 18.28 0.57 2.61
C THR A 67 18.07 0.11 1.16
N ASP A 68 18.04 -1.21 0.94
CA ASP A 68 17.70 -1.84 -0.34
C ASP A 68 16.40 -2.64 -0.18
N TRP A 69 15.41 -2.29 -0.99
CA TRP A 69 14.10 -2.95 -0.96
C TRP A 69 14.15 -4.39 -1.51
N LYS A 70 15.13 -4.74 -2.36
CA LYS A 70 15.32 -6.11 -2.84
C LYS A 70 15.78 -7.02 -1.70
N GLU A 71 16.76 -6.55 -0.93
CA GLU A 71 17.20 -7.27 0.26
C GLU A 71 16.05 -7.49 1.25
N MET A 72 15.17 -6.50 1.43
CA MET A 72 13.98 -6.66 2.28
C MET A 72 13.02 -7.72 1.73
N VAL A 73 12.73 -7.72 0.43
CA VAL A 73 11.84 -8.71 -0.22
C VAL A 73 12.38 -10.13 -0.05
N GLU A 74 13.70 -10.32 -0.17
CA GLU A 74 14.35 -11.62 -0.08
C GLU A 74 14.68 -12.07 1.35
N SER A 75 14.53 -11.19 2.33
CA SER A 75 14.96 -11.42 3.72
C SER A 75 14.17 -12.48 4.50
N GLY A 76 12.97 -12.82 4.04
CA GLY A 76 12.04 -13.67 4.79
C GLY A 76 11.39 -12.98 6.01
N THR A 77 11.63 -11.69 6.22
CA THR A 77 11.01 -10.93 7.34
C THR A 77 9.59 -10.48 7.06
N VAL A 78 9.16 -10.49 5.81
CA VAL A 78 7.87 -9.99 5.35
C VAL A 78 7.11 -11.04 4.53
N ASP A 79 5.78 -10.98 4.57
CA ASP A 79 4.87 -11.84 3.82
C ASP A 79 4.15 -11.06 2.70
N ALA A 80 4.12 -9.73 2.82
CA ALA A 80 3.56 -8.81 1.86
C ALA A 80 4.28 -7.45 1.92
N VAL A 81 4.28 -6.74 0.81
CA VAL A 81 4.91 -5.43 0.67
C VAL A 81 3.87 -4.36 0.32
N ILE A 82 4.02 -3.17 0.91
CA ILE A 82 3.28 -1.97 0.50
C ILE A 82 4.31 -0.96 -0.04
N THR A 83 4.11 -0.50 -1.30
CA THR A 83 5.00 0.49 -1.91
C THR A 83 4.45 1.89 -1.73
N THR A 84 5.21 2.79 -1.12
CA THR A 84 4.87 4.20 -0.88
C THR A 84 5.98 5.15 -1.37
N VAL A 85 6.62 4.75 -2.44
CA VAL A 85 7.74 5.43 -3.11
C VAL A 85 7.27 6.42 -4.18
N PRO A 86 8.16 7.18 -4.84
CA PRO A 86 7.81 7.97 -6.02
C PRO A 86 7.19 7.10 -7.13
N HIS A 87 6.15 7.63 -7.77
CA HIS A 87 5.25 6.88 -8.66
C HIS A 87 5.92 6.18 -9.84
N TYR A 88 7.06 6.68 -10.31
CA TYR A 88 7.79 6.14 -11.47
C TYR A 88 8.50 4.80 -11.19
N ILE A 89 8.68 4.42 -9.92
CA ILE A 89 9.27 3.13 -9.54
C ILE A 89 8.26 2.11 -9.01
N HIS A 90 6.97 2.46 -8.88
CA HIS A 90 5.92 1.55 -8.42
C HIS A 90 5.88 0.25 -9.23
N THR A 91 5.90 0.36 -10.56
CA THR A 91 5.79 -0.79 -11.46
C THR A 91 7.01 -1.71 -11.40
N GLU A 92 8.21 -1.15 -11.23
CA GLU A 92 9.44 -1.93 -11.09
C GLU A 92 9.39 -2.79 -9.82
N ILE A 93 9.09 -2.18 -8.68
CA ILE A 93 9.01 -2.89 -7.40
C ILE A 93 7.91 -3.95 -7.44
N ALA A 94 6.73 -3.61 -7.98
CA ALA A 94 5.63 -4.56 -8.06
C ALA A 94 5.96 -5.78 -8.92
N ILE A 95 6.57 -5.58 -10.10
CA ILE A 95 7.00 -6.68 -10.97
C ILE A 95 8.01 -7.57 -10.25
N TYR A 96 9.01 -6.99 -9.62
CA TYR A 96 10.00 -7.74 -8.86
C TYR A 96 9.36 -8.57 -7.74
N CYS A 97 8.46 -7.98 -6.95
CA CYS A 97 7.74 -8.70 -5.90
C CYS A 97 6.96 -9.89 -6.47
N LEU A 98 6.22 -9.69 -7.54
CA LEU A 98 5.43 -10.74 -8.20
C LEU A 98 6.32 -11.89 -8.71
N GLU A 99 7.43 -11.57 -9.37
CA GLU A 99 8.40 -12.56 -9.89
C GLU A 99 9.09 -13.37 -8.77
N HIS A 100 9.15 -12.80 -7.54
CA HIS A 100 9.70 -13.48 -6.35
C HIS A 100 8.63 -14.08 -5.44
N GLY A 101 7.38 -14.17 -5.90
CA GLY A 101 6.29 -14.76 -5.12
C GLY A 101 5.86 -13.91 -3.91
N MET A 102 6.23 -12.62 -3.87
CA MET A 102 5.92 -11.70 -2.78
C MET A 102 4.61 -10.96 -3.04
N ASN A 103 3.66 -11.06 -2.11
CA ASN A 103 2.42 -10.31 -2.16
C ASN A 103 2.68 -8.81 -2.15
N VAL A 104 2.00 -8.04 -3.00
CA VAL A 104 2.29 -6.61 -3.12
C VAL A 104 1.05 -5.74 -3.27
N LEU A 105 1.00 -4.68 -2.48
CA LEU A 105 0.02 -3.61 -2.55
C LEU A 105 0.73 -2.33 -2.97
N VAL A 106 0.37 -1.81 -4.14
CA VAL A 106 0.99 -0.62 -4.74
C VAL A 106 0.15 0.61 -4.42
N GLU A 107 0.78 1.67 -3.94
CA GLU A 107 0.10 2.97 -3.78
C GLU A 107 -0.35 3.54 -5.13
N LYS A 108 -1.41 4.36 -5.05
CA LYS A 108 -1.88 5.09 -6.23
C LYS A 108 -0.93 6.27 -6.56
N PRO A 109 -0.80 6.64 -7.83
CA PRO A 109 -1.27 5.91 -9.02
C PRO A 109 -0.44 4.64 -9.26
N ALA A 110 -0.98 3.68 -9.98
CA ALA A 110 -0.32 2.40 -10.30
C ALA A 110 1.05 2.58 -10.97
N GLY A 111 1.24 3.65 -11.70
CA GLY A 111 2.49 4.04 -12.37
C GLY A 111 2.27 5.31 -13.18
N VAL A 112 3.34 5.84 -13.76
CA VAL A 112 3.33 7.09 -14.55
C VAL A 112 3.03 6.83 -16.02
N TYR A 113 3.51 5.70 -16.56
CA TYR A 113 3.36 5.36 -17.97
C TYR A 113 2.45 4.15 -18.15
N ALA A 114 1.47 4.26 -19.04
CA ALA A 114 0.55 3.17 -19.37
C ALA A 114 1.29 1.88 -19.78
N LYS A 115 2.38 2.01 -20.54
CA LYS A 115 3.23 0.88 -20.95
C LYS A 115 3.73 0.06 -19.75
N ASP A 116 4.21 0.72 -18.71
CA ASP A 116 4.76 0.05 -17.54
C ASP A 116 3.66 -0.57 -16.68
N VAL A 117 2.50 0.10 -16.57
CA VAL A 117 1.32 -0.46 -15.91
C VAL A 117 0.81 -1.71 -16.66
N HIS A 118 0.83 -1.71 -17.99
CA HIS A 118 0.47 -2.90 -18.78
C HIS A 118 1.44 -4.07 -18.51
N ARG A 119 2.75 -3.81 -18.41
CA ARG A 119 3.75 -4.83 -18.04
C ARG A 119 3.48 -5.40 -16.65
N MET A 120 3.22 -4.53 -15.68
CA MET A 120 2.91 -4.93 -14.30
C MET A 120 1.63 -5.79 -14.24
N ASN A 121 0.57 -5.38 -14.94
CA ASN A 121 -0.67 -6.17 -15.00
C ASN A 121 -0.46 -7.53 -15.70
N GLY A 122 0.36 -7.57 -16.75
CA GLY A 122 0.74 -8.82 -17.42
C GLY A 122 1.53 -9.75 -16.49
N CYS A 123 2.45 -9.20 -15.70
CA CYS A 123 3.19 -9.95 -14.70
C CYS A 123 2.25 -10.49 -13.61
N ALA A 124 1.33 -9.68 -13.10
CA ALA A 124 0.34 -10.13 -12.10
C ALA A 124 -0.55 -11.26 -12.65
N ALA A 125 -0.97 -11.17 -13.90
CA ALA A 125 -1.76 -12.23 -14.54
C ALA A 125 -0.97 -13.55 -14.73
N ALA A 126 0.35 -13.48 -14.85
CA ALA A 126 1.25 -14.63 -14.94
C ALA A 126 1.54 -15.28 -13.56
N HIS A 127 1.26 -14.59 -12.46
CA HIS A 127 1.50 -15.06 -11.09
C HIS A 127 0.17 -15.05 -10.27
N PRO A 128 -0.82 -15.86 -10.64
CA PRO A 128 -2.15 -15.82 -10.04
C PRO A 128 -2.18 -16.25 -8.55
N ASP A 129 -1.15 -16.93 -8.09
CA ASP A 129 -1.02 -17.38 -6.70
C ASP A 129 -0.45 -16.27 -5.78
N VAL A 130 -0.02 -15.14 -6.33
CA VAL A 130 0.50 -13.99 -5.59
C VAL A 130 -0.56 -12.90 -5.51
N ALA A 131 -0.86 -12.43 -4.32
CA ALA A 131 -1.82 -11.35 -4.14
C ALA A 131 -1.24 -10.01 -4.62
N PHE A 132 -1.93 -9.39 -5.56
CA PHE A 132 -1.60 -8.08 -6.13
C PHE A 132 -2.77 -7.11 -6.03
N GLY A 133 -2.50 -5.88 -5.61
CA GLY A 133 -3.51 -4.84 -5.52
C GLY A 133 -2.96 -3.43 -5.69
N ILE A 134 -3.87 -2.51 -6.04
CA ILE A 134 -3.60 -1.07 -6.04
C ILE A 134 -4.41 -0.41 -4.93
N MET A 135 -3.81 0.51 -4.18
CA MET A 135 -4.41 1.19 -3.03
C MET A 135 -5.47 2.22 -3.47
N PHE A 136 -6.58 1.72 -3.99
CA PHE A 136 -7.78 2.51 -4.24
C PHE A 136 -8.69 2.50 -3.00
N ASN A 137 -8.20 3.06 -1.90
CA ASN A 137 -8.84 3.05 -0.58
C ASN A 137 -10.30 3.56 -0.59
N GLN A 138 -10.65 4.48 -1.48
CA GLN A 138 -12.02 4.98 -1.59
C GLN A 138 -13.03 3.91 -2.05
N ARG A 139 -12.57 2.80 -2.64
CA ARG A 139 -13.45 1.67 -2.98
C ARG A 139 -14.00 0.95 -1.75
N THR A 140 -13.32 1.05 -0.62
CA THR A 140 -13.74 0.46 0.66
C THR A 140 -14.50 1.44 1.55
N ASN A 141 -14.59 2.72 1.17
CA ASN A 141 -15.36 3.72 1.87
C ASN A 141 -16.87 3.43 1.74
N VAL A 142 -17.55 3.28 2.86
CA VAL A 142 -18.97 2.89 2.93
C VAL A 142 -19.89 3.86 2.16
N LEU A 143 -19.57 5.16 2.15
CA LEU A 143 -20.32 6.16 1.41
C LEU A 143 -20.23 5.92 -0.09
N TYR A 144 -19.01 5.69 -0.63
CA TYR A 144 -18.81 5.42 -2.06
C TYR A 144 -19.37 4.06 -2.47
N GLN A 145 -19.32 3.07 -1.58
CA GLN A 145 -20.00 1.78 -1.81
C GLN A 145 -21.52 1.97 -1.94
N LYS A 146 -22.13 2.78 -1.06
CA LYS A 146 -23.57 3.07 -1.17
C LYS A 146 -23.93 3.84 -2.43
N ILE A 147 -23.14 4.83 -2.83
CA ILE A 147 -23.33 5.54 -4.10
C ILE A 147 -23.27 4.56 -5.29
N ARG A 148 -22.28 3.67 -5.29
CA ARG A 148 -22.15 2.64 -6.34
C ARG A 148 -23.37 1.71 -6.38
N GLU A 149 -23.86 1.28 -5.23
CA GLU A 149 -25.06 0.44 -5.11
C GLU A 149 -26.28 1.14 -5.72
N LEU A 150 -26.54 2.40 -5.36
CA LEU A 150 -27.65 3.21 -5.89
C LEU A 150 -27.56 3.41 -7.40
N ILE A 151 -26.36 3.61 -7.94
CA ILE A 151 -26.15 3.72 -9.39
C ILE A 151 -26.42 2.36 -10.07
N ALA A 152 -25.88 1.28 -9.52
CA ALA A 152 -25.98 -0.06 -10.10
C ALA A 152 -27.41 -0.63 -10.05
N SER A 153 -28.21 -0.27 -9.04
CA SER A 153 -29.62 -0.66 -8.92
C SER A 153 -30.53 0.00 -9.96
N GLY A 154 -30.07 1.08 -10.60
CA GLY A 154 -30.88 1.87 -11.51
C GLY A 154 -31.86 2.82 -10.82
N GLU A 155 -31.88 2.90 -9.49
CA GLU A 155 -32.77 3.77 -8.70
C GLU A 155 -32.63 5.25 -9.08
N LEU A 156 -31.41 5.68 -9.44
CA LEU A 156 -31.11 7.04 -9.88
C LEU A 156 -31.31 7.25 -11.39
N GLY A 157 -31.77 6.22 -12.12
CA GLY A 157 -31.89 6.27 -13.57
C GLY A 157 -30.56 6.43 -14.28
N GLN A 158 -30.59 6.99 -15.50
CA GLN A 158 -29.35 7.20 -16.27
C GLN A 158 -28.57 8.41 -15.75
N ILE A 159 -27.38 8.16 -15.17
CA ILE A 159 -26.49 9.23 -14.72
C ILE A 159 -25.90 9.96 -15.92
N ARG A 160 -26.18 11.25 -16.04
CA ARG A 160 -25.69 12.12 -17.13
C ARG A 160 -24.58 13.06 -16.68
N ARG A 161 -24.56 13.42 -15.38
CA ARG A 161 -23.56 14.31 -14.79
C ARG A 161 -23.42 14.01 -13.30
N SER A 162 -22.20 14.08 -12.78
CA SER A 162 -21.91 14.13 -11.36
C SER A 162 -21.03 15.35 -11.05
N ASN A 163 -21.30 16.04 -9.96
CA ASN A 163 -20.46 17.11 -9.44
C ASN A 163 -19.94 16.70 -8.06
N TRP A 164 -18.62 16.79 -7.88
CA TRP A 164 -17.96 16.49 -6.62
C TRP A 164 -17.43 17.79 -6.03
N ILE A 165 -17.88 18.14 -4.84
CA ILE A 165 -17.42 19.33 -4.12
C ILE A 165 -16.66 18.81 -2.91
N ILE A 166 -15.36 19.05 -2.88
CA ILE A 166 -14.47 18.70 -1.76
C ILE A 166 -14.04 20.00 -1.13
N ASN A 167 -14.52 20.26 0.08
CA ASN A 167 -14.08 21.39 0.89
C ASN A 167 -12.91 20.89 1.76
N SER A 168 -11.75 21.51 1.60
CA SER A 168 -10.54 21.28 2.40
C SER A 168 -10.35 22.39 3.42
#